data_c850ed78cb7234c1437caedb00c166db
#
_entry.id   c850ed78cb7234c1437caedb00c166db
#
_cell.length_a   1.000
_cell.length_b   1.000
_cell.length_c   1.000
_cell.angle_alpha   90.00
_cell.angle_beta   90.00
_cell.angle_gamma   90.00
#
_symmetry.space_group_name_H-M   'P 1'
#
loop_
_entity.id
_entity.type
_entity.pdbx_description
1 polymer ?
#
loop_
_entity_poly.entity_id
_entity_poly.type
_entity_poly.pdbx_seq_one_letter_code
_entity_poly.pdbx_strand_id
1 'polypeptide(L)'
;VRVVAGSVGGRTLRSPAGTTTRPTEERVRAALFDRLGDAVAGVGVIDPYAGSGALGIEALSRGAGRAVFVEVAPAALRALRRNVGDLGLEARARVLAEPARRALDRLAREGARFELALIDPPYALPWSQALDGLACVLAPGAWVVVERAARDPAPAHSPGLRPWRRARYGEVELSFWRYGQDEEDAADAGDLPRYV
;
A
#
# COMPACT_ATOMS: atom_id res chain seq x y z
N VAL A 1 0.30 16.47 -4.05
CA VAL A 1 0.09 15.46 -2.95
C VAL A 1 0.85 15.91 -1.73
N ARG A 2 0.27 15.76 -0.54
CA ARG A 2 0.96 15.98 0.74
C ARG A 2 0.91 14.71 1.58
N VAL A 3 1.91 14.51 2.43
CA VAL A 3 1.85 13.53 3.51
C VAL A 3 0.82 14.01 4.53
N VAL A 4 -0.13 13.15 4.90
CA VAL A 4 -1.29 13.55 5.72
C VAL A 4 -0.90 13.69 7.19
N ALA A 5 -0.17 12.70 7.73
CA ALA A 5 0.16 12.65 9.15
C ALA A 5 1.54 12.03 9.43
N GLY A 6 1.91 11.95 10.71
CA GLY A 6 3.14 11.31 11.19
C GLY A 6 4.36 12.22 11.16
N SER A 7 5.55 11.61 11.18
CA SER A 7 6.85 12.29 11.37
C SER A 7 7.22 13.31 10.30
N VAL A 8 6.69 13.14 9.07
CA VAL A 8 6.87 14.05 7.94
C VAL A 8 5.53 14.60 7.42
N GLY A 9 4.50 14.62 8.27
CA GLY A 9 3.17 15.14 7.96
C GLY A 9 3.23 16.60 7.47
N GLY A 10 2.33 16.95 6.52
CA GLY A 10 2.26 18.28 5.91
C GLY A 10 3.28 18.53 4.79
N ARG A 11 4.30 17.68 4.63
CA ARG A 11 5.32 17.84 3.58
C ARG A 11 4.73 17.53 2.21
N THR A 12 5.07 18.34 1.23
CA THR A 12 4.60 18.19 -0.16
C THR A 12 5.44 17.14 -0.88
N LEU A 13 4.76 16.22 -1.57
CA LEU A 13 5.36 15.23 -2.46
C LEU A 13 5.35 15.71 -3.90
N ARG A 14 6.44 15.48 -4.60
CA ARG A 14 6.54 15.69 -6.05
C ARG A 14 5.71 14.62 -6.77
N SER A 15 4.97 15.01 -7.78
CA SER A 15 4.25 14.09 -8.68
C SER A 15 4.89 14.14 -10.07
N PRO A 16 4.76 13.10 -10.89
CA PRO A 16 5.14 13.15 -12.29
C PRO A 16 4.42 14.30 -13.01
N ALA A 17 5.07 14.93 -13.98
CA ALA A 17 4.45 15.99 -14.77
C ALA A 17 3.17 15.48 -15.47
N GLY A 18 2.10 16.28 -15.41
CA GLY A 18 0.80 15.92 -16.01
C GLY A 18 -0.15 15.10 -15.11
N THR A 19 0.26 14.71 -13.91
CA THR A 19 -0.65 14.13 -12.91
C THR A 19 -1.22 15.22 -12.03
N THR A 20 -2.52 15.50 -12.20
CA THR A 20 -3.25 16.41 -11.31
C THR A 20 -3.72 15.61 -10.09
N THR A 21 -3.19 15.95 -8.93
CA THR A 21 -3.62 15.32 -7.67
C THR A 21 -4.94 15.95 -7.21
N ARG A 22 -5.89 15.11 -6.86
CA ARG A 22 -7.21 15.54 -6.39
C ARG A 22 -7.23 15.60 -4.85
N PRO A 23 -7.91 16.57 -4.23
CA PRO A 23 -8.13 16.58 -2.79
C PRO A 23 -8.79 15.29 -2.27
N THR A 24 -9.52 14.59 -3.13
CA THR A 24 -10.12 13.28 -2.84
C THR A 24 -9.09 12.23 -2.51
N GLU A 25 -7.94 12.19 -3.20
CA GLU A 25 -6.86 11.22 -2.97
C GLU A 25 -6.23 11.38 -1.57
N GLU A 26 -6.05 12.61 -1.08
CA GLU A 26 -5.55 12.86 0.27
C GLU A 26 -6.55 12.38 1.34
N ARG A 27 -7.87 12.57 1.11
CA ARG A 27 -8.92 12.09 2.01
C ARG A 27 -9.00 10.57 2.05
N VAL A 28 -8.91 9.93 0.88
CA VAL A 28 -8.93 8.46 0.78
C VAL A 28 -7.71 7.89 1.51
N ARG A 29 -6.52 8.44 1.29
CA ARG A 29 -5.30 8.01 1.98
C ARG A 29 -5.38 8.24 3.49
N ALA A 30 -5.89 9.38 3.95
CA ALA A 30 -6.16 9.62 5.37
C ALA A 30 -7.04 8.52 5.96
N ALA A 31 -8.19 8.27 5.34
CA ALA A 31 -9.15 7.27 5.77
C ALA A 31 -8.60 5.84 5.72
N LEU A 32 -7.73 5.51 4.76
CA LEU A 32 -7.02 4.23 4.71
C LEU A 32 -6.19 4.03 5.97
N PHE A 33 -5.30 4.99 6.26
CA PHE A 33 -4.38 4.88 7.38
C PHE A 33 -5.05 5.07 8.74
N ASP A 34 -6.10 5.86 8.84
CA ASP A 34 -6.90 5.99 10.07
C ASP A 34 -7.60 4.66 10.43
N ARG A 35 -7.96 3.85 9.41
CA ARG A 35 -8.51 2.51 9.63
C ARG A 35 -7.46 1.48 10.01
N LEU A 36 -6.25 1.59 9.49
CA LEU A 36 -5.14 0.72 9.90
C LEU A 36 -4.64 1.06 11.32
N GLY A 37 -4.74 2.32 11.74
CA GLY A 37 -4.33 2.74 13.08
C GLY A 37 -2.93 2.27 13.44
N ASP A 38 -2.79 1.66 14.61
CA ASP A 38 -1.52 1.17 15.14
C ASP A 38 -0.93 -0.03 14.38
N ALA A 39 -1.73 -0.70 13.52
CA ALA A 39 -1.25 -1.81 12.69
C ALA A 39 -0.16 -1.40 11.68
N VAL A 40 0.13 -0.11 11.54
CA VAL A 40 1.21 0.42 10.68
C VAL A 40 2.54 0.52 11.43
N ALA A 41 2.51 0.60 12.76
CA ALA A 41 3.71 0.87 13.55
C ALA A 41 4.70 -0.30 13.52
N GLY A 42 5.96 -0.02 13.16
CA GLY A 42 7.07 -0.98 13.16
C GLY A 42 7.08 -1.99 12.01
N VAL A 43 6.00 -2.09 11.22
CA VAL A 43 5.84 -3.13 10.20
C VAL A 43 6.68 -2.88 8.93
N GLY A 44 6.95 -3.96 8.20
CA GLY A 44 7.47 -3.89 6.83
C GLY A 44 6.33 -3.73 5.82
N VAL A 45 6.46 -2.74 4.94
CA VAL A 45 5.46 -2.38 3.93
C VAL A 45 5.96 -2.72 2.53
N ILE A 46 5.09 -3.29 1.69
CA ILE A 46 5.30 -3.41 0.25
C ILE A 46 4.29 -2.55 -0.50
N ASP A 47 4.77 -1.72 -1.42
CA ASP A 47 3.99 -0.88 -2.33
C ASP A 47 4.39 -1.23 -3.76
N PRO A 48 3.73 -2.24 -4.40
CA PRO A 48 4.15 -2.78 -5.69
C PRO A 48 3.79 -1.91 -6.90
N TYR A 49 3.03 -0.83 -6.69
CA TYR A 49 2.63 0.14 -7.71
C TYR A 49 2.83 1.56 -7.21
N ALA A 50 4.04 1.87 -6.75
CA ALA A 50 4.31 2.98 -5.87
C ALA A 50 4.08 4.38 -6.47
N GLY A 51 4.12 4.53 -7.78
CA GLY A 51 4.00 5.84 -8.40
C GLY A 51 5.03 6.84 -7.85
N SER A 52 4.56 7.93 -7.28
CA SER A 52 5.40 8.92 -6.57
C SER A 52 5.73 8.54 -5.12
N GLY A 53 5.24 7.40 -4.63
CA GLY A 53 5.47 6.86 -3.30
C GLY A 53 4.48 7.32 -2.23
N ALA A 54 3.34 7.89 -2.61
CA ALA A 54 2.43 8.53 -1.66
C ALA A 54 1.94 7.59 -0.55
N LEU A 55 1.58 6.34 -0.86
CA LEU A 55 1.11 5.36 0.12
C LEU A 55 2.24 4.87 1.03
N GLY A 56 3.34 4.38 0.46
CA GLY A 56 4.45 3.86 1.26
C GLY A 56 5.15 4.94 2.09
N ILE A 57 5.25 6.18 1.59
CA ILE A 57 5.78 7.33 2.36
C ILE A 57 4.85 7.69 3.52
N GLU A 58 3.54 7.69 3.32
CA GLU A 58 2.57 7.89 4.41
C GLU A 58 2.72 6.82 5.48
N ALA A 59 2.90 5.54 5.08
CA ALA A 59 3.16 4.45 6.02
C ALA A 59 4.43 4.70 6.84
N LEU A 60 5.55 5.06 6.18
CA LEU A 60 6.80 5.41 6.87
C LEU A 60 6.64 6.60 7.81
N SER A 61 5.88 7.60 7.39
CA SER A 61 5.57 8.79 8.21
C SER A 61 4.79 8.43 9.47
N ARG A 62 3.87 7.46 9.38
CA ARG A 62 3.05 6.96 10.49
C ARG A 62 3.73 5.87 11.32
N GLY A 63 5.01 5.59 11.08
CA GLY A 63 5.80 4.73 11.95
C GLY A 63 6.10 3.33 11.40
N ALA A 64 5.79 3.02 10.14
CA ALA A 64 6.25 1.77 9.54
C ALA A 64 7.78 1.66 9.63
N GLY A 65 8.29 0.46 9.92
CA GLY A 65 9.71 0.24 10.13
C GLY A 65 10.52 0.37 8.83
N ARG A 66 9.99 -0.17 7.74
CA ARG A 66 10.60 -0.10 6.40
C ARG A 66 9.52 -0.16 5.32
N ALA A 67 9.86 0.33 4.13
CA ALA A 67 9.00 0.19 2.96
C ALA A 67 9.82 -0.21 1.72
N VAL A 68 9.26 -1.12 0.92
CA VAL A 68 9.77 -1.44 -0.41
C VAL A 68 8.78 -0.87 -1.43
N PHE A 69 9.30 -0.03 -2.31
CA PHE A 69 8.56 0.61 -3.38
C PHE A 69 8.93 -0.05 -4.70
N VAL A 70 7.94 -0.44 -5.48
CA VAL A 70 8.17 -0.96 -6.84
C VAL A 70 7.50 -0.05 -7.85
N GLU A 71 8.26 0.39 -8.81
CA GLU A 71 7.77 1.28 -9.87
C GLU A 71 8.60 1.06 -11.15
N VAL A 72 7.96 1.18 -12.30
CA VAL A 72 8.59 0.95 -13.60
C VAL A 72 8.66 2.22 -14.45
N ALA A 73 7.74 3.17 -14.25
CA ALA A 73 7.69 4.39 -15.04
C ALA A 73 8.82 5.37 -14.66
N PRO A 74 9.68 5.78 -15.62
CA PRO A 74 10.85 6.59 -15.30
C PRO A 74 10.52 7.94 -14.63
N ALA A 75 9.40 8.58 -15.01
CA ALA A 75 8.98 9.84 -14.42
C ALA A 75 8.54 9.68 -12.95
N ALA A 76 7.79 8.62 -12.65
CA ALA A 76 7.34 8.27 -11.30
C ALA A 76 8.54 7.88 -10.42
N LEU A 77 9.46 7.06 -10.92
CA LEU A 77 10.71 6.71 -10.23
C LEU A 77 11.55 7.93 -9.85
N ARG A 78 11.66 8.92 -10.75
CA ARG A 78 12.37 10.16 -10.43
C ARG A 78 11.69 10.95 -9.31
N ALA A 79 10.35 11.04 -9.35
CA ALA A 79 9.58 11.70 -8.31
C ALA A 79 9.71 10.95 -6.97
N LEU A 80 9.54 9.63 -6.97
CA LEU A 80 9.65 8.77 -5.79
C LEU A 80 11.02 8.91 -5.11
N ARG A 81 12.12 8.77 -5.86
CA ARG A 81 13.48 8.88 -5.32
C ARG A 81 13.74 10.26 -4.71
N ARG A 82 13.25 11.34 -5.38
CA ARG A 82 13.35 12.69 -4.82
C ARG A 82 12.53 12.84 -3.54
N ASN A 83 11.31 12.30 -3.52
CA ASN A 83 10.46 12.35 -2.33
C ASN A 83 11.10 11.63 -1.15
N VAL A 84 11.65 10.44 -1.36
CA VAL A 84 12.36 9.68 -0.33
C VAL A 84 13.56 10.46 0.20
N GLY A 85 14.38 11.05 -0.68
CA GLY A 85 15.55 11.84 -0.31
C GLY A 85 15.19 13.17 0.38
N ASP A 86 14.26 13.96 -0.21
CA ASP A 86 13.82 15.25 0.35
C ASP A 86 13.21 15.09 1.77
N LEU A 87 12.74 13.88 2.11
CA LEU A 87 12.14 13.57 3.42
C LEU A 87 13.09 12.84 4.37
N GLY A 88 14.31 12.49 3.95
CA GLY A 88 15.28 11.77 4.78
C GLY A 88 14.85 10.34 5.13
N LEU A 89 14.17 9.65 4.20
CA LEU A 89 13.61 8.32 4.43
C LEU A 89 14.45 7.18 3.83
N GLU A 90 15.63 7.48 3.24
CA GLU A 90 16.45 6.53 2.48
C GLU A 90 16.86 5.29 3.28
N ALA A 91 17.13 5.46 4.56
CA ALA A 91 17.53 4.34 5.43
C ALA A 91 16.40 3.30 5.64
N ARG A 92 15.13 3.70 5.42
CA ARG A 92 13.95 2.85 5.60
C ARG A 92 13.23 2.54 4.29
N ALA A 93 13.69 3.08 3.16
CA ALA A 93 13.04 2.97 1.87
C ALA A 93 13.94 2.23 0.87
N ARG A 94 13.44 1.15 0.27
CA ARG A 94 14.08 0.45 -0.84
C ARG A 94 13.25 0.64 -2.11
N VAL A 95 13.85 1.20 -3.17
CA VAL A 95 13.17 1.45 -4.45
C VAL A 95 13.65 0.44 -5.49
N LEU A 96 12.72 -0.32 -6.06
CA LEU A 96 12.94 -1.32 -7.10
C LEU A 96 12.36 -0.80 -8.43
N ALA A 97 13.25 -0.59 -9.42
CA ALA A 97 12.89 -0.08 -10.74
C ALA A 97 12.63 -1.23 -11.73
N GLU A 98 11.57 -1.99 -11.51
CA GLU A 98 11.21 -3.16 -12.30
C GLU A 98 9.70 -3.47 -12.21
N PRO A 99 9.14 -4.31 -13.11
CA PRO A 99 7.75 -4.73 -13.03
C PRO A 99 7.42 -5.39 -11.69
N ALA A 100 6.21 -5.13 -11.15
CA ALA A 100 5.76 -5.60 -9.83
C ALA A 100 5.95 -7.12 -9.67
N ARG A 101 5.49 -7.93 -10.63
CA ARG A 101 5.64 -9.38 -10.56
C ARG A 101 7.10 -9.81 -10.39
N ARG A 102 8.00 -9.22 -11.18
CA ARG A 102 9.44 -9.55 -11.12
C ARG A 102 10.06 -9.16 -9.78
N ALA A 103 9.67 -8.00 -9.25
CA ALA A 103 10.10 -7.55 -7.93
C ALA A 103 9.63 -8.50 -6.83
N LEU A 104 8.35 -8.91 -6.85
CA LEU A 104 7.79 -9.87 -5.90
C LEU A 104 8.49 -11.22 -5.96
N ASP A 105 8.74 -11.77 -7.15
CA ASP A 105 9.50 -13.03 -7.33
C ASP A 105 10.94 -12.93 -6.77
N ARG A 106 11.59 -11.78 -6.94
CA ARG A 106 12.90 -11.51 -6.37
C ARG A 106 12.86 -11.41 -4.84
N LEU A 107 11.93 -10.64 -4.30
CA LEU A 107 11.76 -10.47 -2.86
C LEU A 107 11.42 -11.81 -2.17
N ALA A 108 10.62 -12.65 -2.81
CA ALA A 108 10.31 -14.00 -2.32
C ALA A 108 11.57 -14.87 -2.23
N ARG A 109 12.44 -14.82 -3.25
CA ARG A 109 13.74 -15.53 -3.22
C ARG A 109 14.72 -14.98 -2.19
N GLU A 110 14.64 -13.69 -1.87
CA GLU A 110 15.39 -13.04 -0.79
C GLU A 110 14.83 -13.40 0.61
N GLY A 111 13.70 -14.14 0.68
CA GLY A 111 13.02 -14.47 1.94
C GLY A 111 12.29 -13.29 2.59
N ALA A 112 12.07 -12.20 1.85
CA ALA A 112 11.41 -11.02 2.38
C ALA A 112 9.96 -11.33 2.79
N ARG A 113 9.52 -10.73 3.92
CA ARG A 113 8.13 -10.82 4.40
C ARG A 113 7.65 -9.43 4.79
N PHE A 114 6.37 -9.16 4.47
CA PHE A 114 5.73 -7.88 4.73
C PHE A 114 4.43 -8.09 5.50
N GLU A 115 4.23 -7.30 6.51
CA GLU A 115 3.04 -7.29 7.34
C GLU A 115 1.93 -6.38 6.77
N LEU A 116 2.28 -5.49 5.81
CA LEU A 116 1.34 -4.61 5.14
C LEU A 116 1.67 -4.51 3.64
N ALA A 117 0.67 -4.75 2.79
CA ALA A 117 0.74 -4.47 1.36
C ALA A 117 -0.27 -3.38 0.99
N LEU A 118 0.21 -2.36 0.27
CA LEU A 118 -0.58 -1.24 -0.22
C LEU A 118 -0.65 -1.34 -1.75
N ILE A 119 -1.83 -1.56 -2.30
CA ILE A 119 -2.02 -1.92 -3.71
C ILE A 119 -2.88 -0.86 -4.40
N ASP A 120 -2.26 -0.03 -5.23
CA ASP A 120 -2.91 0.98 -6.07
C ASP A 120 -2.47 0.80 -7.53
N PRO A 121 -2.97 -0.24 -8.22
CA PRO A 121 -2.53 -0.57 -9.57
C PRO A 121 -3.08 0.40 -10.61
N PRO A 122 -2.42 0.57 -11.76
CA PRO A 122 -2.97 1.31 -12.88
C PRO A 122 -4.35 0.78 -13.28
N TYR A 123 -5.28 1.66 -13.63
CA TYR A 123 -6.68 1.32 -14.00
C TYR A 123 -6.82 0.23 -15.08
N ALA A 124 -5.83 0.10 -15.96
CA ALA A 124 -5.84 -0.91 -17.02
C ALA A 124 -5.40 -2.31 -16.55
N LEU A 125 -4.88 -2.45 -15.32
CA LEU A 125 -4.37 -3.72 -14.82
C LEU A 125 -5.50 -4.50 -14.14
N PRO A 126 -5.83 -5.72 -14.62
CA PRO A 126 -6.82 -6.57 -13.96
C PRO A 126 -6.40 -6.91 -12.54
N TRP A 127 -7.35 -6.96 -11.64
CA TRP A 127 -7.18 -7.28 -10.21
C TRP A 127 -6.39 -8.54 -9.93
N SER A 128 -6.72 -9.63 -10.66
CA SER A 128 -6.02 -10.90 -10.51
C SER A 128 -4.52 -10.75 -10.75
N GLN A 129 -4.16 -9.96 -11.78
CA GLN A 129 -2.75 -9.71 -12.09
C GLN A 129 -2.08 -8.76 -11.08
N ALA A 130 -2.83 -7.80 -10.52
CA ALA A 130 -2.29 -6.88 -9.51
C ALA A 130 -1.88 -7.60 -8.21
N LEU A 131 -2.53 -8.71 -7.88
CA LEU A 131 -2.24 -9.52 -6.70
C LEU A 131 -1.32 -10.72 -6.99
N ASP A 132 -0.93 -10.95 -8.25
CA ASP A 132 -0.09 -12.07 -8.65
C ASP A 132 1.28 -12.03 -7.94
N GLY A 133 1.61 -13.13 -7.25
CA GLY A 133 2.87 -13.28 -6.53
C GLY A 133 2.91 -12.60 -5.16
N LEU A 134 1.89 -11.83 -4.78
CA LEU A 134 1.87 -11.11 -3.51
C LEU A 134 1.95 -12.06 -2.31
N ALA A 135 1.20 -13.15 -2.35
CA ALA A 135 1.19 -14.17 -1.29
C ALA A 135 2.58 -14.70 -0.93
N CYS A 136 3.50 -14.75 -1.90
CA CYS A 136 4.86 -15.25 -1.69
C CYS A 136 5.73 -14.35 -0.80
N VAL A 137 5.31 -13.10 -0.58
CA VAL A 137 6.04 -12.11 0.22
C VAL A 137 5.25 -11.59 1.42
N LEU A 138 4.05 -12.07 1.65
CA LEU A 138 3.26 -11.69 2.83
C LEU A 138 3.63 -12.53 4.06
N ALA A 139 3.67 -11.87 5.20
CA ALA A 139 3.73 -12.55 6.49
C ALA A 139 2.33 -13.12 6.84
N PRO A 140 2.23 -14.23 7.59
CA PRO A 140 0.94 -14.67 8.14
C PRO A 140 0.26 -13.52 8.90
N GLY A 141 -1.03 -13.34 8.70
CA GLY A 141 -1.77 -12.26 9.30
C GLY A 141 -1.53 -10.87 8.68
N ALA A 142 -0.82 -10.76 7.57
CA ALA A 142 -0.58 -9.48 6.90
C ALA A 142 -1.88 -8.79 6.46
N TRP A 143 -1.87 -7.46 6.54
CA TRP A 143 -2.89 -6.63 5.93
C TRP A 143 -2.58 -6.41 4.45
N VAL A 144 -3.61 -6.53 3.62
CA VAL A 144 -3.58 -6.13 2.21
C VAL A 144 -4.68 -5.11 2.00
N VAL A 145 -4.29 -3.90 1.62
CA VAL A 145 -5.23 -2.82 1.30
C VAL A 145 -5.13 -2.53 -0.18
N VAL A 146 -6.28 -2.54 -0.83
CA VAL A 146 -6.36 -2.28 -2.25
C VAL A 146 -7.24 -1.09 -2.50
N GLU A 147 -6.71 -0.11 -3.22
CA GLU A 147 -7.42 1.03 -3.78
C GLU A 147 -7.86 0.70 -5.21
N ARG A 148 -9.13 0.97 -5.54
CA ARG A 148 -9.70 0.72 -6.86
C ARG A 148 -10.85 1.65 -7.21
N ALA A 149 -11.23 1.71 -8.48
CA ALA A 149 -12.48 2.34 -8.86
C ALA A 149 -13.67 1.55 -8.29
N ALA A 150 -14.64 2.26 -7.69
CA ALA A 150 -15.80 1.62 -7.05
C ALA A 150 -16.72 0.87 -8.04
N ARG A 151 -16.58 1.16 -9.35
CA ARG A 151 -17.30 0.46 -10.43
C ARG A 151 -16.68 -0.88 -10.80
N ASP A 152 -15.41 -1.12 -10.45
CA ASP A 152 -14.72 -2.35 -10.80
C ASP A 152 -15.20 -3.48 -9.85
N PRO A 153 -15.49 -4.67 -10.38
CA PRO A 153 -15.92 -5.78 -9.54
C PRO A 153 -14.80 -6.16 -8.57
N ALA A 154 -15.14 -6.35 -7.30
CA ALA A 154 -14.18 -6.91 -6.35
C ALA A 154 -13.82 -8.32 -6.78
N PRO A 155 -12.56 -8.78 -6.59
CA PRO A 155 -12.23 -10.16 -6.82
C PRO A 155 -13.12 -11.04 -5.95
N ALA A 156 -13.75 -12.03 -6.56
CA ALA A 156 -14.61 -12.96 -5.85
C ALA A 156 -13.80 -13.84 -4.88
N HIS A 157 -12.54 -14.10 -5.22
CA HIS A 157 -11.63 -14.93 -4.45
C HIS A 157 -10.17 -14.60 -4.80
N SER A 158 -9.30 -14.56 -3.78
CA SER A 158 -7.85 -14.52 -3.95
C SER A 158 -7.23 -15.53 -2.98
N PRO A 159 -6.40 -16.48 -3.44
CA PRO A 159 -5.84 -17.52 -2.60
C PRO A 159 -5.14 -16.95 -1.36
N GLY A 160 -5.56 -17.43 -0.18
CA GLY A 160 -5.02 -17.00 1.10
C GLY A 160 -5.41 -15.60 1.56
N LEU A 161 -6.16 -14.83 0.76
CA LEU A 161 -6.69 -13.53 1.16
C LEU A 161 -8.15 -13.65 1.57
N ARG A 162 -8.47 -13.18 2.77
CA ARG A 162 -9.83 -13.12 3.30
C ARG A 162 -10.30 -11.68 3.37
N PRO A 163 -11.48 -11.35 2.81
CA PRO A 163 -12.02 -10.01 2.88
C PRO A 163 -12.38 -9.67 4.32
N TRP A 164 -11.92 -8.51 4.79
CA TRP A 164 -12.27 -8.01 6.11
C TRP A 164 -13.28 -6.87 6.03
N ARG A 165 -13.01 -5.83 5.23
CA ARG A 165 -13.88 -4.66 5.11
C ARG A 165 -13.72 -3.96 3.77
N ARG A 166 -14.78 -3.24 3.37
CA ARG A 166 -14.75 -2.31 2.24
C ARG A 166 -15.27 -0.95 2.69
N ALA A 167 -14.73 0.11 2.09
CA ALA A 167 -15.18 1.48 2.32
C ALA A 167 -15.14 2.26 1.01
N ARG A 168 -16.25 2.92 0.67
CA ARG A 168 -16.38 3.69 -0.57
C ARG A 168 -16.26 5.18 -0.29
N TYR A 169 -15.46 5.85 -1.11
CA TYR A 169 -15.23 7.29 -1.10
C TYR A 169 -15.46 7.86 -2.52
N GLY A 170 -16.70 8.21 -2.82
CA GLY A 170 -17.07 8.64 -4.16
C GLY A 170 -16.87 7.53 -5.20
N GLU A 171 -15.96 7.73 -6.13
CA GLU A 171 -15.61 6.75 -7.18
C GLU A 171 -14.48 5.79 -6.79
N VAL A 172 -13.91 5.94 -5.60
CA VAL A 172 -12.84 5.08 -5.09
C VAL A 172 -13.40 4.13 -4.03
N GLU A 173 -12.98 2.89 -4.05
CA GLU A 173 -13.22 1.92 -2.99
C GLU A 173 -11.90 1.41 -2.42
N LEU A 174 -11.80 1.41 -1.10
CA LEU A 174 -10.76 0.73 -0.35
C LEU A 174 -11.26 -0.65 0.09
N SER A 175 -10.54 -1.69 -0.26
CA SER A 175 -10.80 -3.05 0.18
C SER A 175 -9.67 -3.52 1.08
N PHE A 176 -10.02 -3.98 2.28
CA PHE A 176 -9.09 -4.48 3.30
C PHE A 176 -9.21 -6.00 3.40
N TRP A 177 -8.09 -6.68 3.42
CA TRP A 177 -7.98 -8.13 3.44
C TRP A 177 -6.94 -8.57 4.45
N ARG A 178 -7.10 -9.81 4.98
CA ARG A 178 -6.12 -10.48 5.82
C ARG A 178 -5.56 -11.69 5.09
N TYR A 179 -4.26 -11.95 5.24
CA TYR A 179 -3.58 -13.06 4.62
C TYR A 179 -3.36 -14.21 5.61
N GLY A 180 -3.77 -15.43 5.24
CA GLY A 180 -3.35 -16.68 5.91
C GLY A 180 -3.84 -16.90 7.34
N GLN A 181 -4.87 -16.17 7.83
CA GLN A 181 -5.48 -16.47 9.14
C GLN A 181 -6.69 -17.40 8.98
N ASP A 182 -6.77 -18.46 9.78
CA ASP A 182 -7.96 -19.29 9.94
C ASP A 182 -9.01 -18.58 10.79
N GLU A 183 -10.29 -18.99 10.71
CA GLU A 183 -11.39 -18.29 11.38
C GLU A 183 -11.24 -18.23 12.91
N GLU A 184 -10.50 -19.17 13.52
CA GLU A 184 -10.26 -19.21 14.95
C GLU A 184 -9.32 -18.13 15.45
N ASP A 185 -8.35 -17.65 14.62
CA ASP A 185 -7.42 -16.57 15.00
C ASP A 185 -8.00 -15.16 14.80
N ALA A 186 -9.14 -15.04 14.12
CA ALA A 186 -9.78 -13.74 13.83
C ALA A 186 -10.37 -13.06 15.07
N ALA A 187 -10.62 -13.83 16.15
CA ALA A 187 -11.22 -13.29 17.37
C ALA A 187 -10.22 -12.55 18.26
N ASP A 188 -8.91 -12.79 18.13
CA ASP A 188 -7.86 -12.23 18.98
C ASP A 188 -6.92 -11.23 18.27
N ALA A 189 -7.00 -11.13 16.96
CA ALA A 189 -6.27 -10.11 16.21
C ALA A 189 -7.02 -8.78 16.33
N GLY A 190 -6.53 -7.89 17.18
CA GLY A 190 -7.12 -6.59 17.55
C GLY A 190 -7.95 -5.96 16.43
N ASP A 191 -9.24 -5.91 16.67
CA ASP A 191 -10.23 -5.36 15.73
C ASP A 191 -9.85 -3.89 15.46
N LEU A 192 -9.59 -3.55 14.20
CA LEU A 192 -9.38 -2.16 13.83
C LEU A 192 -10.62 -1.35 14.25
N PRO A 193 -10.46 -0.13 14.81
CA PRO A 193 -11.57 0.64 15.36
C PRO A 193 -12.77 0.69 14.39
N ARG A 194 -13.94 0.26 14.86
CA ARG A 194 -15.20 0.35 14.13
C ARG A 194 -15.71 1.79 14.22
N TYR A 195 -15.20 2.67 13.39
CA TYR A 195 -15.83 3.97 13.25
C TYR A 195 -17.02 3.86 12.29
N VAL A 196 -18.20 4.21 12.83
CA VAL A 196 -19.49 4.34 12.16
C VAL A 196 -19.46 5.52 11.20
#